data_d1c9405072c87a56c7a29b8857da4273
#
_entry.id   d1c9405072c87a56c7a29b8857da4273
#
_cell.length_a   1.000
_cell.length_b   1.000
_cell.length_c   1.000
_cell.angle_alpha   90.00
_cell.angle_beta   90.00
_cell.angle_gamma   90.00
#
_symmetry.space_group_name_H-M   'P 1'
#
loop_
_entity.id
_entity.type
_entity.pdbx_description
1 polymer ?
#
loop_
_entity_poly.entity_id
_entity_poly.type
_entity_poly.pdbx_seq_one_letter_code
_entity_poly.pdbx_strand_id
1 'polypeptide(L)'
;MCMVQEHNALRAEIGAPKLRWSKALARQAATWATTLKKSGCAMRHSRGNLGENLYWASARMTTAKNKTRSAPQAITEKDVAAAWASEKAWYSRATNSCNAPPGKSCGHYTQMVWAQTKEIGCAKAVCDDSSQIWVCNYAPAGNFVGQRPY
;
A
#
# COMPACT_ATOMS: atom_id res chain seq x y z
N MET A 1 -9.36 -10.38 -4.71
CA MET A 1 -9.16 -9.25 -5.59
C MET A 1 -9.74 -7.95 -5.08
N CYS A 2 -10.06 -7.90 -3.82
CA CYS A 2 -10.59 -6.67 -3.22
C CYS A 2 -9.66 -5.48 -3.40
N MET A 3 -8.34 -5.71 -3.40
CA MET A 3 -7.38 -4.61 -3.57
C MET A 3 -7.55 -3.91 -4.92
N VAL A 4 -7.72 -4.66 -6.01
CA VAL A 4 -7.97 -4.07 -7.33
C VAL A 4 -9.28 -3.29 -7.33
N GLN A 5 -10.32 -3.85 -6.73
CA GLN A 5 -11.64 -3.21 -6.67
C GLN A 5 -11.58 -1.89 -5.91
N GLU A 6 -10.87 -1.86 -4.79
CA GLU A 6 -10.71 -0.64 -4.00
C GLU A 6 -9.95 0.44 -4.78
N HIS A 7 -8.89 0.05 -5.49
CA HIS A 7 -8.17 1.00 -6.36
C HIS A 7 -9.08 1.53 -7.47
N ASN A 8 -9.81 0.64 -8.12
CA ASN A 8 -10.62 1.03 -9.27
C ASN A 8 -11.83 1.90 -8.87
N ALA A 9 -12.38 1.71 -7.68
CA ALA A 9 -13.42 2.60 -7.18
C ALA A 9 -12.90 4.03 -7.03
N LEU A 10 -11.72 4.18 -6.45
CA LEU A 10 -11.08 5.49 -6.29
C LEU A 10 -10.70 6.11 -7.63
N ARG A 11 -10.17 5.29 -8.55
CA ARG A 11 -9.77 5.75 -9.87
C ARG A 11 -10.97 6.20 -10.70
N ALA A 12 -12.12 5.56 -10.55
CA ALA A 12 -13.36 5.97 -11.23
C ALA A 12 -13.78 7.37 -10.81
N GLU A 13 -13.58 7.75 -9.55
CA GLU A 13 -13.94 9.08 -9.05
C GLU A 13 -13.21 10.22 -9.79
N ILE A 14 -12.01 9.95 -10.29
CA ILE A 14 -11.17 10.95 -10.93
C ILE A 14 -10.98 10.71 -12.43
N GLY A 15 -11.69 9.73 -12.98
CA GLY A 15 -11.62 9.43 -14.41
C GLY A 15 -10.34 8.71 -14.86
N ALA A 16 -9.57 8.12 -13.94
CA ALA A 16 -8.38 7.34 -14.31
C ALA A 16 -8.79 5.95 -14.80
N PRO A 17 -8.05 5.36 -15.77
CA PRO A 17 -8.35 4.01 -16.26
C PRO A 17 -8.24 2.95 -15.17
N LYS A 18 -8.99 1.86 -15.32
CA LYS A 18 -8.95 0.75 -14.36
C LYS A 18 -7.60 0.04 -14.38
N LEU A 19 -7.15 -0.37 -13.22
CA LEU A 19 -6.01 -1.28 -13.07
C LEU A 19 -6.46 -2.72 -13.29
N ARG A 20 -5.52 -3.56 -13.75
CA ARG A 20 -5.68 -5.00 -13.85
C ARG A 20 -4.77 -5.70 -12.84
N TRP A 21 -5.24 -6.81 -12.31
CA TRP A 21 -4.41 -7.64 -11.44
C TRP A 21 -3.33 -8.35 -12.27
N SER A 22 -2.10 -8.30 -11.80
CA SER A 22 -0.97 -9.00 -12.41
C SER A 22 -0.44 -10.07 -11.45
N LYS A 23 -0.53 -11.32 -11.87
CA LYS A 23 0.06 -12.43 -11.11
C LYS A 23 1.57 -12.29 -10.97
N ALA A 24 2.24 -11.75 -11.99
CA ALA A 24 3.69 -11.52 -11.94
C ALA A 24 4.04 -10.48 -10.88
N LEU A 25 3.31 -9.37 -10.83
CA LEU A 25 3.51 -8.36 -9.81
C LEU A 25 3.18 -8.89 -8.41
N ALA A 26 2.13 -9.71 -8.29
CA ALA A 26 1.79 -10.32 -7.02
C ALA A 26 2.91 -11.24 -6.51
N ARG A 27 3.56 -12.01 -7.41
CA ARG A 27 4.71 -12.83 -7.04
C ARG A 27 5.89 -11.98 -6.57
N GLN A 28 6.17 -10.88 -7.25
CA GLN A 28 7.23 -9.96 -6.82
C GLN A 28 6.91 -9.34 -5.47
N ALA A 29 5.67 -8.93 -5.27
CA ALA A 29 5.23 -8.41 -3.97
C ALA A 29 5.39 -9.46 -2.87
N ALA A 30 5.05 -10.73 -3.15
CA ALA A 30 5.20 -11.82 -2.19
C ALA A 30 6.67 -12.07 -1.84
N THR A 31 7.56 -12.02 -2.83
CA THR A 31 9.01 -12.17 -2.61
C THR A 31 9.52 -11.07 -1.69
N TRP A 32 9.12 -9.82 -1.94
CA TRP A 32 9.56 -8.71 -1.10
C TRP A 32 8.96 -8.79 0.31
N ALA A 33 7.67 -9.11 0.43
CA ALA A 33 7.02 -9.29 1.73
C ALA A 33 7.73 -10.38 2.55
N THR A 34 8.13 -11.48 1.92
CA THR A 34 8.89 -12.55 2.58
C THR A 34 10.26 -12.04 3.03
N THR A 35 10.92 -11.23 2.21
CA THR A 35 12.20 -10.61 2.56
C THR A 35 12.05 -9.70 3.79
N LEU A 36 11.00 -8.88 3.80
CA LEU A 36 10.73 -7.99 4.94
C LEU A 36 10.36 -8.77 6.19
N LYS A 37 9.68 -9.90 6.05
CA LYS A 37 9.39 -10.79 7.19
C LYS A 37 10.67 -11.24 7.86
N LYS A 38 11.70 -11.57 7.09
CA LYS A 38 13.00 -11.98 7.64
C LYS A 38 13.69 -10.87 8.41
N SER A 39 13.30 -9.63 8.19
CA SER A 39 13.82 -8.44 8.88
C SER A 39 12.83 -7.89 9.90
N GLY A 40 11.93 -8.72 10.42
CA GLY A 40 10.97 -8.32 11.45
C GLY A 40 9.87 -7.39 10.96
N CYS A 41 9.44 -7.52 9.71
CA CYS A 41 8.45 -6.64 9.09
C CYS A 41 8.88 -5.17 9.00
N ALA A 42 10.17 -4.93 8.77
CA ALA A 42 10.67 -3.57 8.58
C ALA A 42 10.00 -2.91 7.37
N MET A 43 9.57 -1.67 7.53
CA MET A 43 9.00 -0.86 6.45
C MET A 43 10.13 -0.32 5.56
N ARG A 44 10.47 -1.07 4.54
CA ARG A 44 11.55 -0.71 3.62
C ARG A 44 11.12 -1.00 2.19
N HIS A 45 11.26 -0.01 1.30
CA HIS A 45 10.99 -0.20 -0.11
C HIS A 45 12.00 -1.13 -0.78
N SER A 46 11.52 -1.94 -1.72
CA SER A 46 12.38 -2.71 -2.60
C SER A 46 13.09 -1.78 -3.58
N ARG A 47 14.16 -2.27 -4.19
CA ARG A 47 14.85 -1.55 -5.26
C ARG A 47 14.36 -2.10 -6.59
N GLY A 48 14.14 -1.22 -7.56
CA GLY A 48 13.71 -1.64 -8.90
C GLY A 48 12.89 -0.58 -9.58
N ASN A 49 12.27 -0.98 -10.69
CA ASN A 49 11.56 -0.08 -11.60
C ASN A 49 10.05 -0.05 -11.37
N LEU A 50 9.55 -0.79 -10.40
CA LEU A 50 8.12 -0.83 -10.12
C LEU A 50 7.72 0.27 -9.15
N GLY A 51 6.47 0.73 -9.26
CA GLY A 51 5.84 1.47 -8.19
C GLY A 51 5.57 0.54 -7.01
N GLU A 52 5.47 1.10 -5.81
CA GLU A 52 5.30 0.27 -4.62
C GLU A 52 4.64 1.06 -3.49
N ASN A 53 3.63 0.47 -2.89
CA ASN A 53 3.04 0.95 -1.64
C ASN A 53 3.22 -0.11 -0.57
N LEU A 54 3.56 0.32 0.63
CA LEU A 54 3.72 -0.53 1.80
C LEU A 54 2.73 -0.14 2.88
N TYR A 55 2.29 -1.12 3.66
CA TYR A 55 1.45 -0.91 4.84
C TYR A 55 1.92 -1.85 5.95
N TRP A 56 2.01 -1.32 7.16
CA TRP A 56 2.42 -2.10 8.33
C TRP A 56 1.36 -1.96 9.42
N ALA A 57 1.09 -3.07 10.11
CA ALA A 57 0.24 -3.05 11.29
C ALA A 57 0.90 -3.83 12.41
N SER A 58 0.83 -3.26 13.62
CA SER A 58 1.33 -3.92 14.82
C SER A 58 0.48 -5.13 15.20
N ALA A 59 1.01 -5.97 16.08
CA ALA A 59 0.25 -7.06 16.66
C ALA A 59 -0.92 -6.54 17.48
N ARG A 60 -1.98 -7.35 17.54
CA ARG A 60 -3.04 -7.17 18.52
C ARG A 60 -2.61 -7.87 19.80
N MET A 61 -2.62 -7.14 20.90
CA MET A 61 -2.26 -7.67 22.22
C MET A 61 -3.53 -7.86 23.05
N THR A 62 -3.67 -9.04 23.66
CA THR A 62 -4.76 -9.33 24.58
C THR A 62 -4.21 -9.87 25.89
N THR A 63 -4.77 -9.43 27.00
CA THR A 63 -4.39 -9.90 28.34
C THR A 63 -5.61 -10.54 29.00
N ALA A 64 -5.45 -11.82 29.39
CA ALA A 64 -6.47 -12.56 30.13
C ALA A 64 -5.79 -13.44 31.14
N LYS A 65 -6.32 -13.50 32.37
CA LYS A 65 -5.75 -14.33 33.47
C LYS A 65 -4.25 -14.10 33.67
N ASN A 66 -3.81 -12.83 33.63
CA ASN A 66 -2.42 -12.42 33.79
C ASN A 66 -1.48 -12.94 32.68
N LYS A 67 -2.03 -13.38 31.54
CA LYS A 67 -1.24 -13.77 30.38
C LYS A 67 -1.50 -12.81 29.23
N THR A 68 -0.43 -12.32 28.63
CA THR A 68 -0.50 -11.48 27.44
C THR A 68 -0.21 -12.33 26.21
N ARG A 69 -1.08 -12.26 25.22
CA ARG A 69 -0.92 -12.96 23.94
C ARG A 69 -0.92 -11.94 22.81
N SER A 70 -0.11 -12.22 21.80
CA SER A 70 -0.12 -11.43 20.57
C SER A 70 -0.76 -12.22 19.45
N ALA A 71 -1.43 -11.51 18.56
CA ALA A 71 -2.02 -12.07 17.35
C ALA A 71 -2.01 -11.00 16.27
N PRO A 72 -2.03 -11.38 14.98
CA PRO A 72 -2.16 -10.37 13.92
C PRO A 72 -3.50 -9.64 14.06
N GLN A 73 -3.50 -8.34 13.78
CA GLN A 73 -4.75 -7.62 13.63
C GLN A 73 -5.51 -8.15 12.41
N ALA A 74 -6.85 -8.13 12.48
CA ALA A 74 -7.70 -8.53 11.37
C ALA A 74 -7.77 -7.39 10.35
N ILE A 75 -6.70 -7.22 9.56
CA ILE A 75 -6.60 -6.19 8.53
C ILE A 75 -7.05 -6.75 7.20
N THR A 76 -7.90 -6.02 6.49
CA THR A 76 -8.40 -6.39 5.16
C THR A 76 -7.77 -5.53 4.09
N GLU A 77 -7.92 -5.94 2.82
CA GLU A 77 -7.49 -5.13 1.67
C GLU A 77 -8.18 -3.76 1.68
N LYS A 78 -9.42 -3.72 2.11
CA LYS A 78 -10.17 -2.46 2.23
C LYS A 78 -9.55 -1.52 3.25
N ASP A 79 -9.12 -2.06 4.38
CA ASP A 79 -8.45 -1.26 5.42
C ASP A 79 -7.15 -0.66 4.90
N VAL A 80 -6.35 -1.46 4.20
CA VAL A 80 -5.07 -1.02 3.64
C VAL A 80 -5.31 0.06 2.59
N ALA A 81 -6.21 -0.20 1.64
CA ALA A 81 -6.54 0.76 0.59
C ALA A 81 -7.09 2.07 1.17
N ALA A 82 -7.94 1.98 2.20
CA ALA A 82 -8.48 3.17 2.87
C ALA A 82 -7.39 4.01 3.54
N ALA A 83 -6.41 3.35 4.16
CA ALA A 83 -5.28 4.05 4.78
C ALA A 83 -4.48 4.84 3.74
N TRP A 84 -4.16 4.21 2.61
CA TRP A 84 -3.45 4.91 1.53
C TRP A 84 -4.31 6.02 0.90
N ALA A 85 -5.60 5.76 0.69
CA ALA A 85 -6.52 6.70 0.08
C ALA A 85 -6.77 7.93 0.97
N SER A 86 -6.60 7.79 2.29
CA SER A 86 -6.80 8.91 3.23
C SER A 86 -5.87 10.09 2.96
N GLU A 87 -4.74 9.84 2.30
CA GLU A 87 -3.80 10.89 1.92
C GLU A 87 -4.38 11.86 0.88
N LYS A 88 -5.47 11.49 0.22
CA LYS A 88 -6.20 12.37 -0.70
C LYS A 88 -6.54 13.71 -0.05
N ALA A 89 -6.83 13.71 1.24
CA ALA A 89 -7.18 14.92 1.97
C ALA A 89 -6.06 15.98 1.94
N TRP A 90 -4.82 15.57 1.72
CA TRP A 90 -3.65 16.45 1.72
C TRP A 90 -3.15 16.77 0.31
N TYR A 91 -3.66 16.09 -0.71
CA TYR A 91 -3.19 16.29 -2.08
C TYR A 91 -4.02 17.34 -2.80
N SER A 92 -3.35 18.30 -3.44
CA SER A 92 -3.97 19.31 -4.32
C SER A 92 -3.59 19.04 -5.76
N ARG A 93 -4.58 18.63 -6.58
CA ARG A 93 -4.35 18.45 -8.01
C ARG A 93 -4.07 19.77 -8.71
N ALA A 94 -4.74 20.85 -8.30
CA ALA A 94 -4.59 22.17 -8.92
C ALA A 94 -3.13 22.63 -8.93
N THR A 95 -2.43 22.44 -7.82
CA THR A 95 -1.04 22.87 -7.66
C THR A 95 -0.04 21.71 -7.73
N ASN A 96 -0.53 20.46 -7.86
CA ASN A 96 0.29 19.24 -7.76
C ASN A 96 1.18 19.26 -6.52
N SER A 97 0.58 19.53 -5.37
CA SER A 97 1.29 19.66 -4.11
C SER A 97 0.67 18.78 -3.03
N CYS A 98 1.48 18.42 -2.06
CA CYS A 98 1.06 17.65 -0.91
C CYS A 98 1.24 18.47 0.36
N ASN A 99 0.13 18.71 1.08
CA ASN A 99 0.11 19.48 2.33
C ASN A 99 0.00 18.55 3.54
N ALA A 100 0.70 17.42 3.50
CA ALA A 100 0.68 16.45 4.59
C ALA A 100 1.40 16.99 5.83
N PRO A 101 0.96 16.58 7.03
CA PRO A 101 1.69 16.91 8.25
C PRO A 101 3.11 16.32 8.22
N PRO A 102 4.03 16.82 9.08
CA PRO A 102 5.37 16.27 9.17
C PRO A 102 5.37 14.75 9.38
N GLY A 103 6.21 14.04 8.65
CA GLY A 103 6.29 12.59 8.69
C GLY A 103 5.23 11.85 7.86
N LYS A 104 4.34 12.57 7.21
CA LYS A 104 3.32 12.02 6.31
C LYS A 104 3.59 12.45 4.87
N SER A 105 2.92 11.80 3.93
CA SER A 105 3.07 12.09 2.51
C SER A 105 1.76 11.82 1.77
N CYS A 106 1.73 12.13 0.47
CA CYS A 106 0.61 11.78 -0.41
C CYS A 106 0.95 10.65 -1.38
N GLY A 107 2.16 10.09 -1.27
CA GLY A 107 2.69 9.15 -2.26
C GLY A 107 1.91 7.86 -2.41
N HIS A 108 1.31 7.37 -1.35
CA HIS A 108 0.46 6.17 -1.44
C HIS A 108 -0.79 6.45 -2.26
N TYR A 109 -1.46 7.58 -1.97
CA TYR A 109 -2.65 7.98 -2.73
C TYR A 109 -2.31 8.24 -4.19
N THR A 110 -1.27 9.02 -4.47
CA THR A 110 -0.93 9.37 -5.84
C THR A 110 -0.57 8.15 -6.68
N GLN A 111 0.10 7.15 -6.09
CA GLN A 111 0.36 5.88 -6.76
C GLN A 111 -0.93 5.12 -7.05
N MET A 112 -1.86 5.06 -6.11
CA MET A 112 -3.15 4.38 -6.33
C MET A 112 -3.89 4.92 -7.56
N VAL A 113 -3.83 6.23 -7.76
CA VAL A 113 -4.60 6.93 -8.80
C VAL A 113 -3.75 7.34 -10.01
N TRP A 114 -2.50 6.88 -10.07
CA TRP A 114 -1.61 7.25 -11.17
C TRP A 114 -2.16 6.75 -12.49
N ALA A 115 -2.57 7.68 -13.37
CA ALA A 115 -3.32 7.34 -14.58
C ALA A 115 -2.56 6.42 -15.52
N GLN A 116 -1.23 6.60 -15.64
CA GLN A 116 -0.38 5.80 -16.53
C GLN A 116 -0.07 4.41 -15.99
N THR A 117 -0.26 4.15 -14.70
CA THR A 117 -0.12 2.81 -14.12
C THR A 117 -1.29 1.95 -14.59
N LYS A 118 -0.98 0.71 -15.01
CA LYS A 118 -1.96 -0.18 -15.64
C LYS A 118 -2.21 -1.47 -14.85
N GLU A 119 -1.24 -1.90 -14.07
CA GLU A 119 -1.30 -3.19 -13.39
C GLU A 119 -0.88 -3.07 -11.93
N ILE A 120 -1.46 -3.94 -11.11
CA ILE A 120 -1.18 -4.03 -9.67
C ILE A 120 -1.10 -5.50 -9.27
N GLY A 121 -0.20 -5.81 -8.35
CA GLY A 121 -0.15 -7.10 -7.67
C GLY A 121 0.30 -6.89 -6.25
N CYS A 122 -0.30 -7.60 -5.31
CA CYS A 122 -0.08 -7.40 -3.89
C CYS A 122 0.11 -8.72 -3.16
N ALA A 123 0.78 -8.64 -2.00
CA ALA A 123 0.94 -9.75 -1.08
C ALA A 123 1.12 -9.21 0.33
N LYS A 124 0.93 -10.07 1.32
CA LYS A 124 1.21 -9.74 2.71
C LYS A 124 2.02 -10.84 3.37
N ALA A 125 2.70 -10.50 4.46
CA ALA A 125 3.37 -11.46 5.32
C ALA A 125 3.10 -11.10 6.78
N VAL A 126 2.99 -12.12 7.62
CA VAL A 126 2.85 -11.97 9.07
C VAL A 126 4.20 -12.33 9.68
N CYS A 127 4.73 -11.46 10.52
CA CYS A 127 6.03 -11.64 11.15
C CYS A 127 5.92 -12.37 12.50
N ASP A 128 7.06 -12.79 13.04
CA ASP A 128 7.09 -13.61 14.25
C ASP A 128 6.50 -12.89 15.47
N ASP A 129 6.56 -11.56 15.48
CA ASP A 129 5.96 -10.74 16.54
C ASP A 129 4.48 -10.46 16.33
N SER A 130 3.86 -11.11 15.35
CA SER A 130 2.45 -10.92 14.94
C SER A 130 2.16 -9.57 14.28
N SER A 131 3.17 -8.77 13.98
CA SER A 131 3.01 -7.63 13.07
C SER A 131 2.83 -8.15 11.64
N GLN A 132 2.37 -7.29 10.75
CA GLN A 132 2.15 -7.66 9.37
C GLN A 132 2.61 -6.57 8.43
N ILE A 133 3.08 -6.98 7.27
CA ILE A 133 3.52 -6.09 6.21
C ILE A 133 2.76 -6.43 4.92
N TRP A 134 2.23 -5.40 4.28
CA TRP A 134 1.54 -5.50 3.00
C TRP A 134 2.35 -4.79 1.94
N VAL A 135 2.48 -5.40 0.78
CA VAL A 135 3.23 -4.87 -0.35
C VAL A 135 2.33 -4.89 -1.58
N CYS A 136 2.17 -3.75 -2.22
CA CYS A 136 1.59 -3.67 -3.56
C CYS A 136 2.61 -3.12 -4.51
N ASN A 137 2.81 -3.81 -5.64
CA ASN A 137 3.64 -3.32 -6.74
C ASN A 137 2.77 -2.87 -7.90
N TYR A 138 3.25 -1.88 -8.62
CA TYR A 138 2.52 -1.22 -9.70
C TYR A 138 3.39 -1.11 -10.94
N ALA A 139 2.80 -1.32 -12.10
CA ALA A 139 3.51 -1.17 -13.37
C ALA A 139 2.61 -0.49 -14.42
N PRO A 140 3.11 0.43 -15.22
CA PRO A 140 4.34 1.18 -15.00
C PRO A 140 4.35 1.92 -13.66
N ALA A 141 5.54 2.22 -13.14
CA ALA A 141 5.67 2.98 -11.89
C ALA A 141 5.05 4.36 -12.01
N GLY A 142 4.52 4.87 -10.91
CA GLY A 142 4.05 6.23 -10.80
C GLY A 142 4.97 7.09 -9.94
N ASN A 143 4.44 8.19 -9.48
CA ASN A 143 5.10 9.10 -8.55
C ASN A 143 6.39 9.74 -9.09
N PHE A 144 6.39 10.07 -10.39
CA PHE A 144 7.49 10.85 -10.95
C PHE A 144 7.38 12.30 -10.49
N VAL A 145 8.49 12.81 -9.94
CA VAL A 145 8.58 14.19 -9.44
C VAL A 145 8.20 15.18 -10.55
N GLY A 146 7.33 16.13 -10.22
CA GLY A 146 6.89 17.16 -11.15
C GLY A 146 5.77 16.75 -12.08
N GLN A 147 5.38 15.47 -12.11
CA GLN A 147 4.27 15.00 -12.91
C GLN A 147 3.01 14.85 -12.05
N ARG A 148 1.86 15.13 -12.65
CA ARG A 148 0.56 14.94 -11.99
C ARG A 148 0.12 13.48 -12.13
N PRO A 149 -0.51 12.90 -11.09
CA PRO A 149 -1.04 11.55 -11.18
C PRO A 149 -2.19 11.43 -12.18
N TYR A 150 -2.99 12.49 -12.31
CA TYR A 150 -4.14 12.51 -13.24
C TYR A 150 -4.50 13.90 -13.69
#